data_6c0105734b0e8f82755976d33a7c72a7
#
_entry.id   6c0105734b0e8f82755976d33a7c72a7
#
_cell.length_a   1.000
_cell.length_b   1.000
_cell.length_c   1.000
_cell.angle_alpha   90.00
_cell.angle_beta   90.00
_cell.angle_gamma   90.00
#
_symmetry.space_group_name_H-M   'P 1'
#
loop_
_entity.id
_entity.type
_entity.pdbx_description
1 polymer ?
#
loop_
_entity_poly.entity_id
_entity_poly.type
_entity_poly.pdbx_seq_one_letter_code
_entity_poly.pdbx_strand_id
1 'polypeptide(L)'
;MENRLTAYDIETLVVGGGIAGLACAVHLKGHGRTVRLVERNDQLGGVIRTLDEAGYRIETGPNSLFLRPEDPLLGYLHQTGLDQEAVLAGQAGKRRFILKNGKSVPLPGSILEGITTPVLSVMGKIRVLQEAFIPPYDPNPPEDPEVETVAHFVERRFGPEFLEWIIDPFVKGVFASTPETLSMEDTFPRLTAMEDRYGSVLRGALAMQFGPKPPRDPLTRSIFSFK
;
A
#
# COMPACT_ATOMS: atom_id res chain seq x y z
N MET A 1 4.25 -3.51 -46.16
CA MET A 1 5.69 -3.24 -45.98
C MET A 1 6.07 -3.61 -44.56
N GLU A 2 6.57 -4.81 -44.35
CA GLU A 2 7.16 -5.21 -43.07
C GLU A 2 8.44 -4.40 -42.86
N ASN A 3 8.40 -3.50 -41.92
CA ASN A 3 9.58 -2.75 -41.47
C ASN A 3 10.50 -3.73 -40.72
N ARG A 4 11.35 -4.47 -41.41
CA ARG A 4 12.41 -5.27 -40.80
C ARG A 4 13.45 -4.31 -40.25
N LEU A 5 13.28 -3.95 -38.96
CA LEU A 5 14.35 -3.29 -38.20
C LEU A 5 15.57 -4.21 -38.26
N THR A 6 16.68 -3.69 -38.69
CA THR A 6 17.95 -4.41 -38.68
C THR A 6 18.44 -4.50 -37.21
N ALA A 7 19.32 -5.45 -36.91
CA ALA A 7 19.83 -5.67 -35.56
C ALA A 7 20.53 -4.44 -34.93
N TYR A 8 20.87 -3.44 -35.74
CA TYR A 8 21.56 -2.20 -35.33
C TYR A 8 20.64 -1.04 -35.01
N ASP A 9 19.31 -1.19 -35.23
CA ASP A 9 18.35 -0.12 -35.08
C ASP A 9 17.71 -0.12 -33.68
N ILE A 10 18.14 -1.03 -32.79
CA ILE A 10 17.59 -1.22 -31.45
C ILE A 10 18.67 -0.96 -30.40
N GLU A 11 18.52 0.11 -29.61
CA GLU A 11 19.44 0.42 -28.53
C GLU A 11 19.13 -0.39 -27.26
N THR A 12 17.84 -0.70 -27.04
CA THR A 12 17.39 -1.39 -25.82
C THR A 12 16.34 -2.45 -26.15
N LEU A 13 16.57 -3.66 -25.68
CA LEU A 13 15.60 -4.75 -25.71
C LEU A 13 15.01 -4.93 -24.30
N VAL A 14 13.70 -4.75 -24.18
CA VAL A 14 12.95 -5.03 -22.96
C VAL A 14 12.28 -6.40 -23.08
N VAL A 15 12.61 -7.31 -22.18
CA VAL A 15 12.06 -8.67 -22.16
C VAL A 15 10.98 -8.78 -21.09
N GLY A 16 9.77 -9.05 -21.52
CA GLY A 16 8.57 -9.17 -20.69
C GLY A 16 7.66 -7.96 -20.78
N GLY A 17 6.40 -8.19 -21.15
CA GLY A 17 5.36 -7.18 -21.33
C GLY A 17 4.47 -6.99 -20.08
N GLY A 18 4.96 -7.30 -18.89
CA GLY A 18 4.30 -6.93 -17.64
C GLY A 18 4.45 -5.44 -17.35
N ILE A 19 3.81 -4.95 -16.26
CA ILE A 19 3.76 -3.51 -15.93
C ILE A 19 5.16 -2.87 -15.84
N ALA A 20 6.14 -3.55 -15.27
CA ALA A 20 7.50 -3.05 -15.15
C ALA A 20 8.18 -2.90 -16.51
N GLY A 21 8.06 -3.91 -17.38
CA GLY A 21 8.61 -3.84 -18.75
C GLY A 21 7.95 -2.77 -19.60
N LEU A 22 6.63 -2.66 -19.52
CA LEU A 22 5.88 -1.61 -20.22
C LEU A 22 6.29 -0.21 -19.76
N ALA A 23 6.36 0.01 -18.44
CA ALA A 23 6.76 1.29 -17.87
C ALA A 23 8.20 1.66 -18.28
N CYS A 24 9.12 0.69 -18.24
CA CYS A 24 10.50 0.86 -18.70
C CYS A 24 10.56 1.24 -20.20
N ALA A 25 9.82 0.51 -21.04
CA ALA A 25 9.81 0.78 -22.47
C ALA A 25 9.25 2.17 -22.81
N VAL A 26 8.16 2.57 -22.15
CA VAL A 26 7.56 3.90 -22.33
C VAL A 26 8.51 5.01 -21.84
N HIS A 27 9.14 4.82 -20.70
CA HIS A 27 10.10 5.78 -20.15
C HIS A 27 11.30 5.97 -21.08
N LEU A 28 11.92 4.91 -21.53
CA LEU A 28 13.05 4.95 -22.47
C LEU A 28 12.67 5.60 -23.79
N LYS A 29 11.50 5.26 -24.34
CA LYS A 29 10.99 5.87 -25.57
C LYS A 29 10.75 7.38 -25.39
N GLY A 30 10.23 7.81 -24.26
CA GLY A 30 10.04 9.22 -23.90
C GLY A 30 11.37 10.01 -23.84
N HIS A 31 12.50 9.31 -23.63
CA HIS A 31 13.86 9.86 -23.65
C HIS A 31 14.56 9.68 -25.01
N GLY A 32 13.80 9.39 -26.07
CA GLY A 32 14.33 9.32 -27.43
C GLY A 32 15.10 8.04 -27.74
N ARG A 33 15.03 7.00 -26.88
CA ARG A 33 15.70 5.72 -27.14
C ARG A 33 14.91 4.84 -28.09
N THR A 34 15.62 4.10 -28.94
CA THR A 34 15.03 3.07 -29.80
C THR A 34 14.84 1.79 -29.00
N VAL A 35 13.59 1.48 -28.65
CA VAL A 35 13.24 0.37 -27.76
C VAL A 35 12.44 -0.68 -28.50
N ARG A 36 12.77 -1.94 -28.28
CA ARG A 36 11.95 -3.09 -28.64
C ARG A 36 11.54 -3.85 -27.41
N LEU A 37 10.23 -4.11 -27.26
CA LEU A 37 9.69 -4.96 -26.22
C LEU A 37 9.29 -6.30 -26.81
N VAL A 38 9.62 -7.39 -26.13
CA VAL A 38 9.22 -8.75 -26.47
C VAL A 38 8.48 -9.38 -25.30
N GLU A 39 7.37 -10.05 -25.61
CA GLU A 39 6.54 -10.77 -24.64
C GLU A 39 6.37 -12.21 -25.15
N ARG A 40 6.38 -13.17 -24.21
CA ARG A 40 6.22 -14.59 -24.52
C ARG A 40 4.76 -14.94 -24.85
N ASN A 41 3.84 -14.29 -24.15
CA ASN A 41 2.40 -14.53 -24.33
C ASN A 41 1.85 -13.67 -25.48
N ASP A 42 0.65 -13.99 -25.90
CA ASP A 42 -0.12 -13.25 -26.90
C ASP A 42 -0.68 -11.90 -26.41
N GLN A 43 -0.68 -11.68 -25.09
CA GLN A 43 -1.18 -10.47 -24.44
C GLN A 43 -0.14 -9.83 -23.53
N LEU A 44 -0.13 -8.50 -23.53
CA LEU A 44 0.63 -7.68 -22.58
C LEU A 44 -0.10 -7.59 -21.23
N GLY A 45 0.60 -7.12 -20.19
CA GLY A 45 0.04 -6.92 -18.85
C GLY A 45 0.57 -7.89 -17.79
N GLY A 46 1.13 -9.03 -18.20
CA GLY A 46 1.67 -10.03 -17.28
C GLY A 46 0.59 -10.61 -16.37
N VAL A 47 0.71 -10.38 -15.06
CA VAL A 47 -0.29 -10.84 -14.06
C VAL A 47 -1.50 -9.92 -13.94
N ILE A 48 -1.44 -8.70 -14.51
CA ILE A 48 -2.58 -7.77 -14.54
C ILE A 48 -3.45 -8.16 -15.74
N ARG A 49 -4.54 -8.87 -15.47
CA ARG A 49 -5.46 -9.36 -16.49
C ARG A 49 -6.90 -9.26 -16.04
N THR A 50 -7.75 -8.84 -16.97
CA THR A 50 -9.20 -8.82 -16.81
C THR A 50 -9.79 -9.87 -17.75
N LEU A 51 -10.69 -10.69 -17.24
CA LEU A 51 -11.49 -11.65 -18.02
C LEU A 51 -12.93 -11.16 -18.06
N ASP A 52 -13.49 -11.11 -19.25
CA ASP A 52 -14.93 -10.87 -19.43
C ASP A 52 -15.61 -12.22 -19.75
N GLU A 53 -16.30 -12.80 -18.78
CA GLU A 53 -16.92 -14.12 -18.92
C GLU A 53 -18.35 -14.13 -18.39
N ALA A 54 -19.28 -14.62 -19.17
CA ALA A 54 -20.70 -14.74 -18.85
C ALA A 54 -21.33 -13.44 -18.34
N GLY A 55 -20.88 -12.27 -18.82
CA GLY A 55 -21.36 -10.96 -18.39
C GLY A 55 -20.70 -10.42 -17.11
N TYR A 56 -19.73 -11.14 -16.57
CA TYR A 56 -18.95 -10.71 -15.41
C TYR A 56 -17.56 -10.25 -15.86
N ARG A 57 -17.07 -9.19 -15.25
CA ARG A 57 -15.67 -8.75 -15.34
C ARG A 57 -14.90 -9.26 -14.14
N ILE A 58 -13.90 -10.09 -14.40
CA ILE A 58 -13.13 -10.80 -13.38
C ILE A 58 -11.67 -10.37 -13.48
N GLU A 59 -11.18 -9.71 -12.43
CA GLU A 59 -9.77 -9.36 -12.32
C GLU A 59 -9.00 -10.57 -11.75
N THR A 60 -7.95 -11.00 -12.45
CA THR A 60 -7.14 -12.16 -12.05
C THR A 60 -5.84 -11.80 -11.36
N GLY A 61 -5.53 -10.52 -11.27
CA GLY A 61 -4.31 -10.00 -10.66
C GLY A 61 -4.54 -8.71 -9.88
N PRO A 62 -3.50 -7.91 -9.62
CA PRO A 62 -3.62 -6.60 -8.98
C PRO A 62 -4.57 -5.71 -9.78
N ASN A 63 -5.60 -5.20 -9.11
CA ASN A 63 -6.69 -4.45 -9.77
C ASN A 63 -6.96 -3.10 -9.13
N SER A 64 -6.23 -2.73 -8.10
CA SER A 64 -6.47 -1.47 -7.40
C SER A 64 -5.17 -0.82 -6.98
N LEU A 65 -5.18 0.51 -6.97
CA LEU A 65 -4.07 1.37 -6.62
C LEU A 65 -4.46 2.31 -5.48
N PHE A 66 -3.48 2.62 -4.64
CA PHE A 66 -3.57 3.70 -3.66
C PHE A 66 -2.31 4.54 -3.78
N LEU A 67 -2.46 5.80 -4.21
CA LEU A 67 -1.34 6.72 -4.41
C LEU A 67 -1.25 7.75 -3.30
N ARG A 68 -0.04 8.18 -3.03
CA ARG A 68 0.26 9.33 -2.17
C ARG A 68 0.52 10.57 -3.04
N PRO A 69 0.39 11.79 -2.48
CA PRO A 69 0.67 13.01 -3.23
C PRO A 69 2.09 13.10 -3.80
N GLU A 70 3.04 12.47 -3.12
CA GLU A 70 4.46 12.40 -3.50
C GLU A 70 4.81 11.26 -4.46
N ASP A 71 3.83 10.42 -4.83
CA ASP A 71 4.07 9.25 -5.66
C ASP A 71 4.36 9.66 -7.12
N PRO A 72 5.50 9.25 -7.69
CA PRO A 72 5.84 9.58 -9.08
C PRO A 72 4.83 9.06 -10.11
N LEU A 73 4.12 7.98 -9.77
CA LEU A 73 3.10 7.40 -10.64
C LEU A 73 1.94 8.37 -10.89
N LEU A 74 1.63 9.27 -9.93
CA LEU A 74 0.58 10.27 -10.09
C LEU A 74 0.86 11.19 -11.28
N GLY A 75 2.08 11.71 -11.38
CA GLY A 75 2.50 12.55 -12.51
C GLY A 75 2.44 11.81 -13.85
N TYR A 76 2.84 10.53 -13.84
CA TYR A 76 2.76 9.68 -15.04
C TYR A 76 1.32 9.45 -15.51
N LEU A 77 0.38 9.19 -14.60
CA LEU A 77 -1.03 9.01 -14.94
C LEU A 77 -1.63 10.27 -15.59
N HIS A 78 -1.31 11.45 -15.07
CA HIS A 78 -1.75 12.72 -15.66
C HIS A 78 -1.12 12.96 -17.04
N GLN A 79 0.18 12.70 -17.19
CA GLN A 79 0.86 12.88 -18.49
C GLN A 79 0.33 11.96 -19.59
N THR A 80 -0.11 10.76 -19.23
CA THR A 80 -0.65 9.77 -20.17
C THR A 80 -2.17 9.86 -20.35
N GLY A 81 -2.87 10.68 -19.55
CA GLY A 81 -4.32 10.77 -19.54
C GLY A 81 -5.05 9.59 -18.92
N LEU A 82 -4.32 8.66 -18.29
CA LEU A 82 -4.90 7.48 -17.62
C LEU A 82 -5.70 7.85 -16.37
N ASP A 83 -5.45 9.02 -15.77
CA ASP A 83 -6.24 9.56 -14.67
C ASP A 83 -7.73 9.70 -15.02
N GLN A 84 -8.08 9.94 -16.29
CA GLN A 84 -9.46 10.05 -16.77
C GLN A 84 -10.20 8.71 -16.82
N GLU A 85 -9.45 7.61 -16.89
CA GLU A 85 -9.98 6.24 -16.87
C GLU A 85 -10.12 5.70 -15.44
N ALA A 86 -9.65 6.45 -14.44
CA ALA A 86 -9.66 6.01 -13.06
C ALA A 86 -11.08 6.01 -12.46
N VAL A 87 -11.43 4.91 -11.80
CA VAL A 87 -12.68 4.73 -11.08
C VAL A 87 -12.39 4.64 -9.58
N LEU A 88 -12.80 5.65 -8.84
CA LEU A 88 -12.57 5.71 -7.39
C LEU A 88 -13.47 4.71 -6.66
N ALA A 89 -12.93 4.06 -5.62
CA ALA A 89 -13.71 3.19 -4.77
C ALA A 89 -14.87 3.96 -4.10
N GLY A 90 -16.07 3.39 -4.20
CA GLY A 90 -17.26 3.91 -3.54
C GLY A 90 -17.18 3.80 -2.01
N GLN A 91 -18.17 4.35 -1.31
CA GLN A 91 -18.19 4.32 0.17
C GLN A 91 -18.17 2.90 0.76
N ALA A 92 -18.81 1.93 0.08
CA ALA A 92 -18.80 0.53 0.51
C ALA A 92 -17.38 -0.06 0.49
N GLY A 93 -16.55 0.28 -0.50
CA GLY A 93 -15.17 -0.20 -0.62
C GLY A 93 -14.21 0.37 0.44
N LYS A 94 -14.63 1.37 1.21
CA LYS A 94 -13.83 1.94 2.30
C LYS A 94 -13.96 1.18 3.61
N ARG A 95 -15.01 0.35 3.75
CA ARG A 95 -15.25 -0.43 4.97
C ARG A 95 -14.46 -1.73 4.91
N ARG A 96 -13.74 -2.03 5.98
CA ARG A 96 -13.04 -3.29 6.19
C ARG A 96 -13.63 -3.98 7.38
N PHE A 97 -13.69 -5.31 7.32
CA PHE A 97 -14.26 -6.14 8.37
C PHE A 97 -13.27 -7.23 8.72
N ILE A 98 -13.30 -7.63 9.99
CA ILE A 98 -12.62 -8.83 10.48
C ILE A 98 -13.65 -9.81 11.01
N LEU A 99 -13.30 -11.10 10.99
CA LEU A 99 -14.09 -12.13 11.64
C LEU A 99 -13.59 -12.31 13.08
N LYS A 100 -14.39 -11.86 14.05
CA LYS A 100 -14.09 -12.03 15.47
C LYS A 100 -15.17 -12.87 16.13
N ASN A 101 -14.80 -14.03 16.68
CA ASN A 101 -15.73 -14.96 17.34
C ASN A 101 -16.94 -15.33 16.46
N GLY A 102 -16.68 -15.63 15.17
CA GLY A 102 -17.73 -16.01 14.21
C GLY A 102 -18.63 -14.85 13.74
N LYS A 103 -18.33 -13.60 14.12
CA LYS A 103 -19.10 -12.41 13.72
C LYS A 103 -18.23 -11.48 12.88
N SER A 104 -18.81 -10.93 11.83
CA SER A 104 -18.19 -9.88 11.02
C SER A 104 -18.25 -8.56 11.79
N VAL A 105 -17.08 -8.00 12.13
CA VAL A 105 -16.94 -6.76 12.89
C VAL A 105 -16.21 -5.73 12.05
N PRO A 106 -16.75 -4.50 11.92
CA PRO A 106 -16.08 -3.45 11.16
C PRO A 106 -14.81 -2.97 11.87
N LEU A 107 -13.72 -2.79 11.11
CA LEU A 107 -12.52 -2.12 11.59
C LEU A 107 -12.78 -0.62 11.70
N PRO A 108 -12.27 0.05 12.74
CA PRO A 108 -12.41 1.49 12.90
C PRO A 108 -11.65 2.23 11.79
N GLY A 109 -12.30 3.18 11.16
CA GLY A 109 -11.71 4.06 10.14
C GLY A 109 -11.24 5.41 10.68
N SER A 110 -11.44 5.66 11.98
CA SER A 110 -11.05 6.91 12.66
C SER A 110 -10.70 6.66 14.14
N ILE A 111 -10.01 7.62 14.74
CA ILE A 111 -9.68 7.56 16.20
C ILE A 111 -10.95 7.46 17.04
N LEU A 112 -12.00 8.22 16.69
CA LEU A 112 -13.26 8.20 17.42
C LEU A 112 -13.96 6.84 17.31
N GLU A 113 -13.99 6.25 16.13
CA GLU A 113 -14.51 4.89 15.95
C GLU A 113 -13.66 3.87 16.69
N GLY A 114 -12.35 4.09 16.84
CA GLY A 114 -11.44 3.28 17.65
C GLY A 114 -11.85 3.20 19.12
N ILE A 115 -12.41 4.28 19.69
CA ILE A 115 -12.89 4.31 21.07
C ILE A 115 -14.15 3.44 21.23
N THR A 116 -15.04 3.44 20.25
CA THR A 116 -16.34 2.75 20.30
C THR A 116 -16.32 1.34 19.71
N THR A 117 -15.23 0.97 19.01
CA THR A 117 -15.14 -0.33 18.33
C THR A 117 -15.29 -1.51 19.30
N PRO A 118 -16.02 -2.58 18.90
CA PRO A 118 -16.04 -3.83 19.65
C PRO A 118 -14.84 -4.74 19.36
N VAL A 119 -13.92 -4.30 18.47
CA VAL A 119 -12.72 -5.07 18.13
C VAL A 119 -11.79 -5.21 19.30
N LEU A 120 -11.62 -4.14 20.10
CA LEU A 120 -10.77 -4.12 21.28
C LEU A 120 -11.59 -4.12 22.58
N SER A 121 -11.10 -4.83 23.57
CA SER A 121 -11.60 -4.75 24.93
C SER A 121 -11.38 -3.35 25.54
N VAL A 122 -12.00 -3.06 26.69
CA VAL A 122 -11.75 -1.81 27.42
C VAL A 122 -10.27 -1.68 27.76
N MET A 123 -9.64 -2.78 28.21
CA MET A 123 -8.22 -2.79 28.55
C MET A 123 -7.34 -2.58 27.31
N GLY A 124 -7.68 -3.20 26.19
CA GLY A 124 -6.99 -2.97 24.90
C GLY A 124 -7.05 -1.50 24.47
N LYS A 125 -8.20 -0.85 24.63
CA LYS A 125 -8.36 0.58 24.34
C LYS A 125 -7.51 1.47 25.27
N ILE A 126 -7.49 1.17 26.56
CA ILE A 126 -6.61 1.87 27.51
C ILE A 126 -5.15 1.69 27.10
N ARG A 127 -4.75 0.47 26.71
CA ARG A 127 -3.40 0.18 26.26
C ARG A 127 -3.01 0.97 25.02
N VAL A 128 -3.92 1.12 24.06
CA VAL A 128 -3.72 1.98 22.89
C VAL A 128 -3.52 3.45 23.29
N LEU A 129 -4.29 3.97 24.24
CA LEU A 129 -4.12 5.35 24.71
C LEU A 129 -2.80 5.56 25.47
N GLN A 130 -2.31 4.55 26.15
CA GLN A 130 -1.01 4.58 26.84
C GLN A 130 0.18 4.65 25.86
N GLU A 131 -0.02 4.33 24.58
CA GLU A 131 1.00 4.44 23.53
C GLU A 131 1.68 5.82 23.53
N ALA A 132 0.94 6.87 23.77
CA ALA A 132 1.48 8.23 23.82
C ALA A 132 2.58 8.45 24.87
N PHE A 133 2.69 7.57 25.87
CA PHE A 133 3.66 7.65 26.97
C PHE A 133 4.77 6.60 26.86
N ILE A 134 4.75 5.74 25.86
CA ILE A 134 5.78 4.74 25.65
C ILE A 134 6.98 5.41 24.95
N PRO A 135 8.21 5.24 25.48
CA PRO A 135 9.40 5.81 24.86
C PRO A 135 9.62 5.20 23.46
N PRO A 136 10.30 5.93 22.55
CA PRO A 136 10.76 5.40 21.28
C PRO A 136 11.62 4.15 21.48
N TYR A 137 11.66 3.34 20.42
CA TYR A 137 12.56 2.19 20.40
C TYR A 137 14.01 2.67 20.41
N ASP A 138 14.82 2.12 21.32
CA ASP A 138 16.26 2.34 21.31
C ASP A 138 16.91 1.09 20.69
N PRO A 139 17.47 1.19 19.49
CA PRO A 139 18.17 0.07 18.86
C PRO A 139 19.52 -0.25 19.52
N ASN A 140 19.95 0.50 20.54
CA ASN A 140 21.16 0.26 21.27
C ASN A 140 20.89 -0.53 22.57
N PRO A 141 21.03 -1.85 22.53
CA PRO A 141 22.22 -2.50 23.04
C PRO A 141 23.06 -3.02 21.87
N PRO A 142 24.41 -2.94 21.91
CA PRO A 142 25.28 -3.17 20.77
C PRO A 142 25.40 -4.62 20.32
N GLU A 143 24.59 -5.54 20.80
CA GLU A 143 24.80 -6.99 20.60
C GLU A 143 23.93 -7.62 19.51
N ASP A 144 22.86 -6.96 19.04
CA ASP A 144 22.12 -7.47 17.87
C ASP A 144 21.28 -6.35 17.22
N PRO A 145 21.65 -5.87 16.03
CA PRO A 145 20.78 -4.98 15.25
C PRO A 145 19.70 -5.83 14.58
N GLU A 146 18.90 -6.56 15.34
CA GLU A 146 17.70 -7.15 14.79
C GLU A 146 16.76 -6.01 14.33
N VAL A 147 16.45 -6.05 13.06
CA VAL A 147 15.44 -5.17 12.45
C VAL A 147 14.15 -5.34 13.23
N GLU A 148 13.62 -4.26 13.82
CA GLU A 148 12.37 -4.33 14.58
C GLU A 148 11.25 -4.89 13.69
N THR A 149 10.64 -6.00 14.11
CA THR A 149 9.51 -6.61 13.39
C THR A 149 8.22 -5.83 13.62
N VAL A 150 7.27 -6.00 12.70
CA VAL A 150 5.91 -5.43 12.86
C VAL A 150 5.26 -5.92 14.15
N ALA A 151 5.43 -7.20 14.49
CA ALA A 151 4.89 -7.76 15.73
C ALA A 151 5.47 -7.08 16.96
N HIS A 152 6.80 -6.98 17.06
CA HIS A 152 7.48 -6.35 18.19
C HIS A 152 7.06 -4.88 18.36
N PHE A 153 7.10 -4.10 17.28
CA PHE A 153 6.66 -2.69 17.32
C PHE A 153 5.23 -2.55 17.83
N VAL A 154 4.31 -3.35 17.30
CA VAL A 154 2.88 -3.25 17.64
C VAL A 154 2.61 -3.70 19.06
N GLU A 155 3.20 -4.80 19.52
CA GLU A 155 3.04 -5.25 20.92
C GLU A 155 3.60 -4.24 21.92
N ARG A 156 4.77 -3.70 21.64
CA ARG A 156 5.43 -2.69 22.46
C ARG A 156 4.58 -1.42 22.56
N ARG A 157 4.03 -0.96 21.44
CA ARG A 157 3.29 0.30 21.34
C ARG A 157 1.82 0.16 21.73
N PHE A 158 1.13 -0.80 21.14
CA PHE A 158 -0.33 -0.90 21.22
C PHE A 158 -0.82 -2.10 22.02
N GLY A 159 0.05 -3.07 22.29
CA GLY A 159 -0.24 -4.27 23.02
C GLY A 159 -0.72 -5.45 22.17
N PRO A 160 -0.76 -6.66 22.77
CA PRO A 160 -1.00 -7.90 22.04
C PRO A 160 -2.41 -7.99 21.44
N GLU A 161 -3.43 -7.43 22.08
CA GLU A 161 -4.79 -7.47 21.54
C GLU A 161 -4.92 -6.66 20.24
N PHE A 162 -4.20 -5.54 20.12
CA PHE A 162 -4.14 -4.75 18.89
C PHE A 162 -3.41 -5.50 17.78
N LEU A 163 -2.34 -6.21 18.11
CA LEU A 163 -1.63 -7.07 17.17
C LEU A 163 -2.56 -8.16 16.65
N GLU A 164 -3.20 -8.92 17.54
CA GLU A 164 -4.04 -10.08 17.21
C GLU A 164 -5.24 -9.71 16.33
N TRP A 165 -5.95 -8.61 16.66
CA TRP A 165 -7.23 -8.33 16.01
C TRP A 165 -7.18 -7.26 14.93
N ILE A 166 -6.14 -6.46 14.84
CA ILE A 166 -6.05 -5.38 13.86
C ILE A 166 -4.90 -5.61 12.89
N ILE A 167 -3.70 -5.83 13.40
CA ILE A 167 -2.51 -5.88 12.54
C ILE A 167 -2.32 -7.24 11.89
N ASP A 168 -2.46 -8.33 12.63
CA ASP A 168 -2.27 -9.67 12.08
C ASP A 168 -3.22 -9.99 10.92
N PRO A 169 -4.55 -9.75 11.02
CA PRO A 169 -5.45 -9.92 9.90
C PRO A 169 -5.15 -9.00 8.72
N PHE A 170 -4.69 -7.78 8.98
CA PHE A 170 -4.31 -6.83 7.94
C PHE A 170 -3.05 -7.30 7.21
N VAL A 171 -2.02 -7.69 7.93
CA VAL A 171 -0.75 -8.18 7.36
C VAL A 171 -0.99 -9.43 6.53
N LYS A 172 -1.72 -10.40 7.06
CA LYS A 172 -2.08 -11.62 6.32
C LYS A 172 -2.86 -11.33 5.05
N GLY A 173 -3.81 -10.40 5.11
CA GLY A 173 -4.66 -10.06 3.97
C GLY A 173 -3.98 -9.21 2.89
N VAL A 174 -3.00 -8.38 3.24
CA VAL A 174 -2.34 -7.45 2.30
C VAL A 174 -0.99 -7.97 1.84
N PHE A 175 -0.19 -8.52 2.76
CA PHE A 175 1.20 -8.93 2.48
C PHE A 175 1.36 -10.44 2.32
N ALA A 176 0.31 -11.23 2.57
CA ALA A 176 0.37 -12.70 2.57
C ALA A 176 1.54 -13.25 3.44
N SER A 177 1.80 -12.60 4.56
CA SER A 177 2.89 -12.85 5.49
C SER A 177 2.42 -12.75 6.93
N THR A 178 3.34 -12.86 7.89
CA THR A 178 3.02 -12.69 9.31
C THR A 178 3.75 -11.48 9.91
N PRO A 179 3.22 -10.81 10.95
CA PRO A 179 3.85 -9.64 11.55
C PRO A 179 5.25 -9.90 12.12
N GLU A 180 5.55 -11.14 12.50
CA GLU A 180 6.84 -11.55 13.06
C GLU A 180 7.96 -11.58 12.02
N THR A 181 7.61 -11.73 10.74
CA THR A 181 8.59 -11.89 9.65
C THR A 181 8.81 -10.62 8.84
N LEU A 182 8.00 -9.60 9.06
CA LEU A 182 8.09 -8.33 8.33
C LEU A 182 8.86 -7.27 9.13
N SER A 183 9.79 -6.59 8.44
CA SER A 183 10.44 -5.39 8.95
C SER A 183 9.42 -4.26 9.12
N MET A 184 9.43 -3.61 10.29
CA MET A 184 8.55 -2.47 10.56
C MET A 184 8.88 -1.28 9.67
N GLU A 185 10.16 -0.97 9.50
CA GLU A 185 10.64 0.14 8.69
C GLU A 185 10.23 0.00 7.22
N ASP A 186 10.40 -1.19 6.65
CA ASP A 186 10.05 -1.45 5.25
C ASP A 186 8.54 -1.55 5.02
N THR A 187 7.80 -2.12 5.99
CA THR A 187 6.36 -2.36 5.84
C THR A 187 5.54 -1.12 6.12
N PHE A 188 5.88 -0.39 7.20
CA PHE A 188 5.14 0.77 7.68
C PHE A 188 6.03 2.00 7.95
N PRO A 189 6.82 2.48 6.99
CA PRO A 189 7.80 3.57 7.17
C PRO A 189 7.19 4.86 7.72
N ARG A 190 5.89 5.07 7.54
CA ARG A 190 5.20 6.24 8.10
C ARG A 190 4.97 6.14 9.60
N LEU A 191 4.77 4.94 10.12
CA LEU A 191 4.57 4.74 11.57
C LEU A 191 5.90 4.87 12.31
N THR A 192 6.99 4.35 11.75
CA THR A 192 8.34 4.55 12.27
C THR A 192 8.72 6.04 12.26
N ALA A 193 8.49 6.74 11.14
CA ALA A 193 8.72 8.18 11.06
C ALA A 193 7.87 9.00 12.03
N MET A 194 6.64 8.55 12.40
CA MET A 194 5.84 9.18 13.45
C MET A 194 6.47 8.96 14.82
N GLU A 195 6.94 7.76 15.11
CA GLU A 195 7.66 7.47 16.35
C GLU A 195 8.91 8.34 16.48
N ASP A 196 9.75 8.36 15.44
CA ASP A 196 11.01 9.12 15.42
C ASP A 196 10.78 10.62 15.62
N ARG A 197 9.79 11.17 14.93
CA ARG A 197 9.55 12.62 14.92
C ARG A 197 8.77 13.12 16.14
N TYR A 198 7.82 12.34 16.63
CA TYR A 198 6.87 12.77 17.67
C TYR A 198 6.99 11.96 18.97
N GLY A 199 7.88 10.95 18.98
CA GLY A 199 8.03 10.01 20.09
C GLY A 199 6.84 9.06 20.27
N SER A 200 5.81 9.13 19.38
CA SER A 200 4.58 8.36 19.48
C SER A 200 3.81 8.41 18.16
N VAL A 201 3.22 7.28 17.79
CA VAL A 201 2.35 7.18 16.63
C VAL A 201 1.06 7.98 16.83
N LEU A 202 0.44 7.92 18.02
CA LEU A 202 -0.77 8.70 18.32
C LEU A 202 -0.52 10.21 18.30
N ARG A 203 0.58 10.67 18.87
CA ARG A 203 0.96 12.09 18.82
C ARG A 203 1.21 12.53 17.37
N GLY A 204 1.90 11.71 16.58
CA GLY A 204 2.13 11.96 15.17
C GLY A 204 0.83 12.03 14.37
N ALA A 205 -0.09 11.09 14.60
CA ALA A 205 -1.39 11.06 13.93
C ALA A 205 -2.24 12.30 14.28
N LEU A 206 -2.25 12.73 15.54
CA LEU A 206 -2.92 13.95 15.97
C LEU A 206 -2.29 15.21 15.33
N ALA A 207 -0.96 15.30 15.35
CA ALA A 207 -0.25 16.43 14.72
C ALA A 207 -0.57 16.54 13.21
N MET A 208 -0.63 15.42 12.50
CA MET A 208 -0.99 15.38 11.09
C MET A 208 -2.49 15.70 10.84
N GLN A 209 -3.36 15.39 11.79
CA GLN A 209 -4.79 15.72 11.66
C GLN A 209 -5.04 17.23 11.70
N PHE A 210 -4.27 17.96 12.54
CA PHE A 210 -4.41 19.41 12.73
C PHE A 210 -3.41 20.23 11.91
N GLY A 211 -2.47 19.57 11.22
CA GLY A 211 -1.50 20.24 10.34
C GLY A 211 -2.09 20.75 9.02
N PRO A 212 -1.34 21.60 8.31
CA PRO A 212 -1.73 22.06 6.99
C PRO A 212 -1.90 20.88 6.03
N LYS A 213 -3.06 20.82 5.38
CA LYS A 213 -3.36 19.76 4.41
C LYS A 213 -2.96 20.24 3.02
N PRO A 214 -2.02 19.58 2.32
CA PRO A 214 -1.70 19.93 0.95
C PRO A 214 -2.93 19.77 0.04
N PRO A 215 -2.96 20.47 -1.10
CA PRO A 215 -3.95 20.22 -2.15
C PRO A 215 -3.98 18.73 -2.46
N ARG A 216 -5.15 18.11 -2.44
CA ARG A 216 -5.26 16.66 -2.63
C ARG A 216 -5.81 16.39 -4.02
N ASP A 217 -5.03 15.71 -4.82
CA ASP A 217 -5.49 15.10 -6.05
C ASP A 217 -6.58 14.05 -5.74
N PRO A 218 -7.64 13.94 -6.56
CA PRO A 218 -8.67 12.92 -6.38
C PRO A 218 -8.13 11.50 -6.25
N LEU A 219 -7.10 11.13 -7.01
CA LEU A 219 -6.48 9.81 -7.00
C LEU A 219 -5.71 9.49 -5.70
N THR A 220 -5.37 10.52 -4.91
CA THR A 220 -4.69 10.33 -3.61
C THR A 220 -5.66 10.24 -2.43
N ARG A 221 -6.97 10.30 -2.69
CA ARG A 221 -8.01 10.30 -1.64
C ARG A 221 -8.61 8.93 -1.36
N SER A 222 -8.48 8.00 -2.27
CA SER A 222 -9.14 6.70 -2.19
C SER A 222 -8.38 5.67 -3.02
N ILE A 223 -8.66 4.40 -2.76
CA ILE A 223 -8.31 3.33 -3.67
C ILE A 223 -9.08 3.54 -4.97
N PHE A 224 -8.45 3.29 -6.09
CA PHE A 224 -9.05 3.36 -7.42
C PHE A 224 -8.59 2.19 -8.30
N SER A 225 -9.36 1.97 -9.36
CA SER A 225 -9.03 1.06 -10.46
C SER A 225 -9.22 1.78 -11.78
N PHE A 226 -9.05 1.10 -12.90
CA PHE A 226 -9.34 1.63 -14.24
C PHE A 226 -10.59 0.98 -14.82
N LYS A 227 -11.23 1.66 -15.79
CA LYS A 227 -12.40 1.15 -16.53
C LYS A 227 -12.03 -0.05 -17.40
#